data_3577c17308528aafb7a91b30ffefb4fd
#
_entry.id   3577c17308528aafb7a91b30ffefb4fd
#
_cell.length_a   1.000
_cell.length_b   1.000
_cell.length_c   1.000
_cell.angle_alpha   90.00
_cell.angle_beta   90.00
_cell.angle_gamma   90.00
#
_symmetry.space_group_name_H-M   'P 1'
#
loop_
_entity.id
_entity.type
_entity.pdbx_description
1 polymer ?
#
loop_
_entity_poly.entity_id
_entity_poly.type
_entity_poly.pdbx_seq_one_letter_code
_entity_poly.pdbx_strand_id
1 'polypeptide(L)'
;MSLMGGGLIIIASGDHSSNNSSEDYQQTFYVAETALIEGERYILNQFLGPWNTSSHKRDTAKRNLPANQTSKYTGNMTQKNYNSRSIGRDDYLSPSTICYNSFSEIDKDNLKVVTSESWNFGVIIRDSFSSKGGTVEKEEAQKLLKYYYQFFVTRIGSAPYRGSGSSVKKGANNTGNDGMAYRVYGCGIKKEKDPMVVALESVVVLPK
;
A
#
# COMPACT_ATOMS: atom_id res chain seq x y z
N MET A 1 0.43 -2.79 16.04
CA MET A 1 1.48 -1.77 16.06
C MET A 1 1.42 -0.91 14.79
N SER A 2 0.31 -0.25 14.53
CA SER A 2 0.12 0.57 13.33
C SER A 2 -0.19 2.05 13.63
N LEU A 3 -0.11 2.45 14.89
CA LEU A 3 -0.47 3.82 15.33
C LEU A 3 0.72 4.80 15.33
N MET A 4 1.94 4.33 15.13
CA MET A 4 3.12 5.22 15.16
C MET A 4 3.34 6.01 13.87
N GLY A 5 2.87 5.54 12.71
CA GLY A 5 3.04 6.28 11.45
C GLY A 5 2.16 7.53 11.34
N GLY A 6 0.95 7.47 11.88
CA GLY A 6 0.02 8.59 11.80
C GLY A 6 0.40 9.80 12.68
N GLY A 7 1.05 9.56 13.80
CA GLY A 7 1.43 10.62 14.73
C GLY A 7 2.57 11.52 14.24
N LEU A 8 3.48 10.98 13.45
CA LEU A 8 4.62 11.73 12.91
C LEU A 8 4.22 12.74 11.81
N ILE A 9 3.16 12.43 11.08
CA ILE A 9 2.66 13.30 9.99
C ILE A 9 2.03 14.58 10.56
N ILE A 10 1.41 14.51 11.72
CA ILE A 10 0.74 15.65 12.36
C ILE A 10 1.74 16.66 12.91
N ILE A 11 2.91 16.20 13.34
CA ILE A 11 3.96 17.09 13.92
C ILE A 11 4.68 17.90 12.84
N ALA A 12 4.75 17.37 11.59
CA ALA A 12 5.44 18.05 10.49
C ALA A 12 4.63 19.19 9.84
N SER A 13 3.33 19.30 10.14
CA SER A 13 2.47 20.31 9.50
C SER A 13 2.52 21.70 10.16
N GLY A 14 3.29 21.87 11.22
CA GLY A 14 3.21 23.05 12.10
C GLY A 14 4.08 24.24 11.73
N ASP A 15 5.04 24.17 10.81
CA ASP A 15 5.99 25.29 10.65
C ASP A 15 6.41 25.58 9.20
N HIS A 16 6.11 26.80 8.76
CA HIS A 16 6.68 27.61 7.70
C HIS A 16 6.20 27.49 6.23
N SER A 17 5.59 28.59 5.81
CA SER A 17 5.09 28.92 4.47
C SER A 17 6.16 29.08 3.36
N SER A 18 7.43 28.86 3.60
CA SER A 18 8.49 29.08 2.60
C SER A 18 8.99 27.82 1.88
N ASN A 19 8.46 26.63 2.17
CA ASN A 19 8.93 25.38 1.59
C ASN A 19 7.79 24.44 1.14
N ASN A 20 6.69 24.99 0.65
CA ASN A 20 5.50 24.22 0.26
C ASN A 20 5.80 23.02 -0.67
N SER A 21 6.75 23.14 -1.59
CA SER A 21 7.06 22.03 -2.50
C SER A 21 7.81 20.89 -1.82
N SER A 22 8.68 21.19 -0.86
CA SER A 22 9.42 20.18 -0.09
C SER A 22 8.49 19.46 0.89
N GLU A 23 7.59 20.17 1.53
CA GLU A 23 6.59 19.60 2.44
C GLU A 23 5.62 18.70 1.68
N ASP A 24 5.10 19.14 0.54
CA ASP A 24 4.22 18.35 -0.30
C ASP A 24 4.91 17.08 -0.82
N TYR A 25 6.19 17.16 -1.18
CA TYR A 25 6.97 15.99 -1.58
C TYR A 25 7.11 14.99 -0.42
N GLN A 26 7.48 15.47 0.78
CA GLN A 26 7.61 14.61 1.96
C GLN A 26 6.28 13.95 2.32
N GLN A 27 5.18 14.69 2.31
CA GLN A 27 3.86 14.13 2.56
C GLN A 27 3.49 13.08 1.50
N THR A 28 3.73 13.37 0.22
CA THR A 28 3.47 12.43 -0.87
C THR A 28 4.33 11.18 -0.75
N PHE A 29 5.58 11.31 -0.30
CA PHE A 29 6.47 10.20 -0.04
C PHE A 29 5.94 9.28 1.07
N TYR A 30 5.50 9.83 2.22
CA TYR A 30 4.88 9.03 3.28
C TYR A 30 3.60 8.32 2.83
N VAL A 31 2.84 8.96 1.95
CA VAL A 31 1.66 8.34 1.33
C VAL A 31 2.07 7.18 0.43
N ALA A 32 3.18 7.30 -0.31
CA ALA A 32 3.73 6.22 -1.13
C ALA A 32 4.26 5.05 -0.28
N GLU A 33 4.92 5.33 0.84
CA GLU A 33 5.32 4.30 1.81
C GLU A 33 4.10 3.55 2.37
N THR A 34 3.02 4.27 2.66
CA THR A 34 1.75 3.65 3.08
C THR A 34 1.22 2.70 2.01
N ALA A 35 1.32 3.09 0.73
CA ALA A 35 0.93 2.24 -0.38
C ALA A 35 1.73 0.93 -0.41
N LEU A 36 3.05 0.98 -0.22
CA LEU A 36 3.91 -0.21 -0.14
C LEU A 36 3.50 -1.11 1.02
N ILE A 37 3.37 -0.54 2.22
CA ILE A 37 3.00 -1.29 3.43
C ILE A 37 1.64 -1.99 3.26
N GLU A 38 0.66 -1.34 2.64
CA GLU A 38 -0.66 -1.95 2.40
C GLU A 38 -0.58 -3.07 1.36
N GLY A 39 0.23 -2.91 0.31
CA GLY A 39 0.49 -3.97 -0.66
C GLY A 39 1.20 -5.18 -0.06
N GLU A 40 2.23 -4.96 0.76
CA GLU A 40 2.93 -6.01 1.51
C GLU A 40 1.99 -6.71 2.50
N ARG A 41 1.19 -5.92 3.22
CA ARG A 41 0.19 -6.42 4.16
C ARG A 41 -0.87 -7.27 3.47
N TYR A 42 -1.29 -6.91 2.26
CA TYR A 42 -2.19 -7.73 1.46
C TYR A 42 -1.59 -9.12 1.24
N ILE A 43 -0.35 -9.19 0.75
CA ILE A 43 0.34 -10.47 0.49
C ILE A 43 0.50 -11.29 1.76
N LEU A 44 0.94 -10.67 2.85
CA LEU A 44 1.06 -11.33 4.15
C LEU A 44 -0.28 -11.86 4.68
N ASN A 45 -1.35 -11.10 4.51
CA ASN A 45 -2.69 -11.53 4.93
C ASN A 45 -3.19 -12.72 4.11
N GLN A 46 -2.90 -12.76 2.81
CA GLN A 46 -3.21 -13.93 1.98
C GLN A 46 -2.41 -15.16 2.44
N PHE A 47 -1.12 -15.00 2.67
CA PHE A 47 -0.23 -16.07 3.12
C PHE A 47 -0.59 -16.60 4.51
N LEU A 48 -0.87 -15.74 5.48
CA LEU A 48 -1.21 -16.11 6.85
C LEU A 48 -2.67 -16.54 7.02
N GLY A 49 -3.50 -16.24 6.04
CA GLY A 49 -4.95 -16.32 6.11
C GLY A 49 -5.58 -15.03 6.64
N PRO A 50 -6.81 -14.70 6.19
CA PRO A 50 -7.51 -13.49 6.59
C PRO A 50 -7.77 -13.47 8.09
N TRP A 51 -7.75 -12.27 8.67
CA TRP A 51 -8.09 -12.08 10.07
C TRP A 51 -9.59 -12.16 10.27
N ASN A 52 -10.04 -13.01 11.18
CA ASN A 52 -11.43 -13.10 11.58
C ASN A 52 -11.64 -12.25 12.85
N THR A 53 -12.39 -11.17 12.72
CA THR A 53 -12.65 -10.23 13.82
C THR A 53 -13.48 -10.83 14.94
N SER A 54 -14.37 -11.77 14.62
CA SER A 54 -15.24 -12.40 15.62
C SER A 54 -14.50 -13.42 16.50
N SER A 55 -13.59 -14.18 15.91
CA SER A 55 -12.80 -15.18 16.65
C SER A 55 -11.45 -14.67 17.15
N HIS A 56 -11.05 -13.45 16.77
CA HIS A 56 -9.73 -12.86 17.01
C HIS A 56 -8.56 -13.78 16.59
N LYS A 57 -8.76 -14.53 15.51
CA LYS A 57 -7.75 -15.47 14.98
C LYS A 57 -7.69 -15.37 13.45
N ARG A 58 -6.57 -15.85 12.90
CA ARG A 58 -6.44 -15.98 11.45
C ARG A 58 -7.12 -17.27 10.98
N ASP A 59 -7.82 -17.15 9.84
CA ASP A 59 -8.43 -18.30 9.15
C ASP A 59 -7.35 -19.00 8.30
N THR A 60 -6.63 -19.93 8.93
CA THR A 60 -5.52 -20.63 8.29
C THR A 60 -5.98 -21.58 7.17
N ALA A 61 -7.26 -21.93 7.11
CA ALA A 61 -7.82 -22.73 6.02
C ALA A 61 -7.90 -21.94 4.71
N LYS A 62 -7.90 -20.60 4.80
CA LYS A 62 -7.90 -19.69 3.64
C LYS A 62 -6.53 -19.14 3.28
N ARG A 63 -5.46 -19.80 3.71
CA ARG A 63 -4.10 -19.45 3.28
C ARG A 63 -3.95 -19.63 1.78
N ASN A 64 -3.29 -18.67 1.16
CA ASN A 64 -3.04 -18.69 -0.27
C ASN A 64 -1.73 -17.96 -0.63
N LEU A 65 -1.07 -18.47 -1.65
CA LEU A 65 -0.01 -17.76 -2.37
C LEU A 65 -0.62 -17.24 -3.67
N PRO A 66 -1.13 -15.99 -3.69
CA PRO A 66 -1.93 -15.52 -4.81
C PRO A 66 -1.16 -15.54 -6.13
N ALA A 67 -1.84 -15.88 -7.19
CA ALA A 67 -1.31 -15.86 -8.54
C ALA A 67 -1.67 -14.56 -9.26
N ASN A 68 -0.91 -14.22 -10.29
CA ASN A 68 -1.28 -13.13 -11.18
C ASN A 68 -2.63 -13.43 -11.85
N GLN A 69 -3.42 -12.38 -12.05
CA GLN A 69 -4.63 -12.46 -12.86
C GLN A 69 -4.28 -12.96 -14.29
N THR A 70 -5.21 -13.63 -14.92
CA THR A 70 -5.00 -14.11 -16.29
C THR A 70 -5.07 -13.01 -17.35
N SER A 71 -5.85 -11.97 -17.07
CA SER A 71 -5.99 -10.81 -17.94
C SER A 71 -4.84 -9.81 -17.76
N LYS A 72 -4.52 -9.11 -18.84
CA LYS A 72 -3.56 -8.01 -18.82
C LYS A 72 -4.05 -6.89 -17.88
N TYR A 73 -3.14 -6.33 -17.10
CA TYR A 73 -3.41 -5.14 -16.30
C TYR A 73 -3.42 -3.89 -17.19
N THR A 74 -4.45 -3.08 -17.08
CA THR A 74 -4.67 -1.88 -17.92
C THR A 74 -4.41 -0.58 -17.17
N GLY A 75 -3.87 -0.64 -15.96
CA GLY A 75 -3.72 0.54 -15.09
C GLY A 75 -4.99 0.88 -14.29
N ASN A 76 -6.08 0.16 -14.50
CA ASN A 76 -7.31 0.37 -13.73
C ASN A 76 -7.18 -0.28 -12.35
N MET A 77 -7.46 0.49 -11.32
CA MET A 77 -7.42 0.04 -9.93
C MET A 77 -8.81 -0.13 -9.35
N THR A 78 -8.99 -1.18 -8.57
CA THR A 78 -10.23 -1.36 -7.82
C THR A 78 -10.34 -0.26 -6.77
N GLN A 79 -11.37 0.57 -6.89
CA GLN A 79 -11.72 1.49 -5.82
C GLN A 79 -12.30 0.68 -4.67
N LYS A 80 -11.72 0.83 -3.50
CA LYS A 80 -12.31 0.30 -2.27
C LYS A 80 -13.23 1.35 -1.69
N ASN A 81 -14.52 1.03 -1.60
CA ASN A 81 -15.47 1.81 -0.84
C ASN A 81 -15.16 1.59 0.64
N TYR A 82 -14.42 2.52 1.22
CA TYR A 82 -14.25 2.52 2.66
C TYR A 82 -15.59 2.90 3.29
N ASN A 83 -16.25 1.90 3.87
CA ASN A 83 -17.53 2.01 4.56
C ASN A 83 -18.32 3.30 4.33
N SER A 84 -19.14 3.27 3.33
CA SER A 84 -20.44 3.93 3.10
C SER A 84 -20.88 5.16 3.92
N ARG A 85 -20.04 5.79 4.70
CA ARG A 85 -20.38 7.02 5.38
C ARG A 85 -20.04 8.22 4.49
N SER A 86 -20.95 8.50 3.55
CA SER A 86 -21.20 9.81 2.95
C SER A 86 -20.01 10.61 2.39
N ILE A 87 -19.01 9.93 1.84
CA ILE A 87 -18.08 10.59 0.93
C ILE A 87 -18.64 10.35 -0.46
N GLY A 88 -18.91 11.45 -1.16
CA GLY A 88 -19.43 11.37 -2.50
C GLY A 88 -18.58 10.46 -3.38
N ARG A 89 -19.21 9.81 -4.31
CA ARG A 89 -18.57 8.87 -5.26
C ARG A 89 -17.42 9.53 -6.04
N ASP A 90 -17.38 10.85 -6.04
CA ASP A 90 -16.42 11.70 -6.74
C ASP A 90 -15.12 11.94 -5.98
N ASP A 91 -15.04 11.55 -4.68
CA ASP A 91 -13.85 11.70 -3.85
C ASP A 91 -12.81 10.59 -4.09
N TYR A 92 -13.17 9.57 -4.84
CA TYR A 92 -12.25 8.51 -5.25
C TYR A 92 -11.62 8.87 -6.59
N LEU A 93 -10.32 8.64 -6.71
CA LEU A 93 -9.69 8.67 -8.02
C LEU A 93 -10.38 7.62 -8.90
N SER A 94 -11.00 8.09 -9.98
CA SER A 94 -11.38 7.23 -11.08
C SER A 94 -10.19 6.37 -11.49
N PRO A 95 -10.39 5.20 -12.10
CA PRO A 95 -9.30 4.34 -12.53
C PRO A 95 -8.16 5.18 -13.07
N SER A 96 -7.01 5.14 -12.39
CA SER A 96 -5.90 6.04 -12.69
C SER A 96 -4.73 5.24 -13.22
N THR A 97 -4.28 5.61 -14.38
CA THR A 97 -3.05 5.09 -14.97
C THR A 97 -1.81 5.80 -14.42
N ILE A 98 -1.96 6.83 -13.58
CA ILE A 98 -0.84 7.66 -13.11
C ILE A 98 0.21 6.81 -12.38
N CYS A 99 -0.19 6.01 -11.40
CA CYS A 99 0.73 5.14 -10.68
C CYS A 99 1.40 4.13 -11.62
N TYR A 100 0.61 3.46 -12.44
CA TYR A 100 1.12 2.49 -13.42
C TYR A 100 2.15 3.10 -14.39
N ASN A 101 1.91 4.32 -14.86
CA ASN A 101 2.80 5.01 -15.77
C ASN A 101 4.06 5.58 -15.12
N SER A 102 4.10 5.67 -13.78
CA SER A 102 5.25 6.17 -13.04
C SER A 102 6.42 5.17 -12.98
N PHE A 103 6.19 3.92 -13.37
CA PHE A 103 7.22 2.88 -13.42
C PHE A 103 7.66 2.65 -14.87
N SER A 104 8.86 3.11 -15.22
CA SER A 104 9.39 3.03 -16.60
C SER A 104 9.80 1.62 -17.03
N GLU A 105 10.19 0.78 -16.05
CA GLU A 105 10.76 -0.55 -16.31
C GLU A 105 9.71 -1.67 -16.37
N ILE A 106 8.43 -1.34 -16.26
CA ILE A 106 7.37 -2.32 -16.36
C ILE A 106 7.11 -2.65 -17.83
N ASP A 107 7.09 -3.93 -18.16
CA ASP A 107 6.52 -4.39 -19.43
C ASP A 107 5.00 -4.14 -19.44
N LYS A 108 4.63 -2.96 -19.92
CA LYS A 108 3.25 -2.49 -19.94
C LYS A 108 2.35 -3.32 -20.84
N ASP A 109 2.94 -4.04 -21.78
CA ASP A 109 2.17 -4.85 -22.72
C ASP A 109 1.78 -6.21 -22.17
N ASN A 110 2.51 -6.73 -21.20
CA ASN A 110 2.29 -8.08 -20.65
C ASN A 110 2.05 -8.12 -19.14
N LEU A 111 2.00 -6.97 -18.46
CA LEU A 111 1.85 -6.93 -17.02
C LEU A 111 0.53 -7.57 -16.58
N LYS A 112 0.65 -8.54 -15.68
CA LYS A 112 -0.46 -9.18 -14.97
C LYS A 112 -0.27 -8.98 -13.48
N VAL A 113 -1.32 -8.61 -12.79
CA VAL A 113 -1.26 -8.29 -11.36
C VAL A 113 -1.98 -9.31 -10.51
N VAL A 114 -1.55 -9.45 -9.29
CA VAL A 114 -2.25 -10.20 -8.24
C VAL A 114 -3.45 -9.39 -7.74
N THR A 115 -3.21 -8.12 -7.44
CA THR A 115 -4.21 -7.15 -7.00
C THR A 115 -3.77 -5.73 -7.32
N SER A 116 -4.73 -4.82 -7.33
CA SER A 116 -4.51 -3.38 -7.41
C SER A 116 -5.57 -2.64 -6.62
N GLU A 117 -5.18 -1.64 -5.84
CA GLU A 117 -6.09 -0.88 -4.99
C GLU A 117 -5.73 0.60 -5.00
N SER A 118 -6.76 1.43 -4.83
CA SER A 118 -6.66 2.89 -4.72
C SER A 118 -7.48 3.37 -3.52
N TRP A 119 -6.89 4.25 -2.71
CA TRP A 119 -7.51 4.75 -1.49
C TRP A 119 -7.25 6.24 -1.30
N ASN A 120 -8.22 6.95 -0.74
CA ASN A 120 -8.00 8.31 -0.26
C ASN A 120 -7.35 8.28 1.12
N PHE A 121 -6.16 8.87 1.24
CA PHE A 121 -5.38 8.85 2.47
C PHE A 121 -6.05 9.62 3.60
N GLY A 122 -6.59 10.82 3.32
CA GLY A 122 -7.27 11.64 4.32
C GLY A 122 -8.52 10.96 4.90
N VAL A 123 -9.22 10.18 4.09
CA VAL A 123 -10.39 9.41 4.56
C VAL A 123 -9.98 8.37 5.59
N ILE A 124 -8.91 7.63 5.32
CA ILE A 124 -8.43 6.59 6.24
C ILE A 124 -7.98 7.20 7.57
N ILE A 125 -7.24 8.32 7.51
CA ILE A 125 -6.81 9.04 8.70
C ILE A 125 -8.01 9.57 9.48
N ARG A 126 -8.95 10.22 8.81
CA ARG A 126 -10.18 10.73 9.45
C ARG A 126 -10.96 9.64 10.16
N ASP A 127 -11.14 8.50 9.52
CA ASP A 127 -11.90 7.39 10.09
C ASP A 127 -11.17 6.74 11.28
N SER A 128 -9.84 6.78 11.27
CA SER A 128 -9.03 6.34 12.42
C SER A 128 -9.23 7.22 13.65
N PHE A 129 -9.50 8.52 13.46
CA PHE A 129 -9.77 9.47 14.52
C PHE A 129 -11.26 9.65 14.86
N SER A 130 -12.17 9.08 14.06
CA SER A 130 -13.62 9.33 14.17
C SER A 130 -14.23 8.99 15.53
N SER A 131 -13.61 8.09 16.29
CA SER A 131 -14.11 7.65 17.60
C SER A 131 -13.54 8.43 18.79
N LYS A 132 -12.40 9.14 18.63
CA LYS A 132 -11.68 9.79 19.73
C LYS A 132 -11.04 11.14 19.37
N GLY A 133 -11.10 11.56 18.11
CA GLY A 133 -10.44 12.78 17.65
C GLY A 133 -11.24 14.05 17.97
N GLY A 134 -10.55 15.09 18.42
CA GLY A 134 -11.09 16.43 18.57
C GLY A 134 -11.32 17.14 17.23
N THR A 135 -11.70 18.40 17.29
CA THR A 135 -11.94 19.25 16.10
C THR A 135 -10.65 19.46 15.29
N VAL A 136 -9.51 19.60 15.94
CA VAL A 136 -8.21 19.86 15.32
C VAL A 136 -7.77 18.67 14.46
N GLU A 137 -7.88 17.45 14.97
CA GLU A 137 -7.51 16.24 14.23
C GLU A 137 -8.40 16.03 12.99
N LYS A 138 -9.66 16.43 13.07
CA LYS A 138 -10.57 16.38 11.94
C LYS A 138 -10.23 17.41 10.86
N GLU A 139 -9.83 18.62 11.26
CA GLU A 139 -9.38 19.67 10.34
C GLU A 139 -8.08 19.26 9.63
N GLU A 140 -7.13 18.68 10.37
CA GLU A 140 -5.90 18.16 9.77
C GLU A 140 -6.18 17.02 8.78
N ALA A 141 -7.07 16.09 9.11
CA ALA A 141 -7.47 15.04 8.19
C ALA A 141 -8.13 15.60 6.92
N GLN A 142 -8.84 16.72 7.00
CA GLN A 142 -9.40 17.40 5.82
C GLN A 142 -8.30 17.87 4.84
N LYS A 143 -7.18 18.39 5.36
CA LYS A 143 -6.04 18.80 4.52
C LYS A 143 -5.42 17.62 3.75
N LEU A 144 -5.55 16.42 4.31
CA LEU A 144 -5.02 15.20 3.71
C LEU A 144 -5.94 14.58 2.64
N LEU A 145 -7.15 15.09 2.44
CA LEU A 145 -8.08 14.56 1.41
C LEU A 145 -7.54 14.71 -0.01
N LYS A 146 -6.60 15.62 -0.24
CA LYS A 146 -5.92 15.78 -1.54
C LYS A 146 -4.92 14.65 -1.86
N TYR A 147 -4.57 13.81 -0.89
CA TYR A 147 -3.61 12.73 -1.05
C TYR A 147 -4.31 11.39 -1.23
N TYR A 148 -3.78 10.61 -2.17
CA TYR A 148 -4.23 9.26 -2.48
C TYR A 148 -3.03 8.33 -2.49
N TYR A 149 -3.22 7.10 -2.03
CA TYR A 149 -2.26 6.06 -2.29
C TYR A 149 -2.86 5.00 -3.22
N GLN A 150 -2.00 4.47 -4.05
CA GLN A 150 -2.33 3.41 -5.00
C GLN A 150 -1.24 2.37 -4.95
N PHE A 151 -1.62 1.10 -5.01
CA PHE A 151 -0.64 0.04 -5.15
C PHE A 151 -1.16 -1.05 -6.09
N PHE A 152 -0.22 -1.74 -6.69
CA PHE A 152 -0.48 -2.99 -7.37
C PHE A 152 0.66 -3.98 -7.10
N VAL A 153 0.33 -5.26 -7.18
CA VAL A 153 1.23 -6.35 -6.81
C VAL A 153 1.35 -7.33 -7.95
N THR A 154 2.56 -7.76 -8.26
CA THR A 154 2.84 -8.79 -9.25
C THR A 154 3.56 -9.96 -8.61
N ARG A 155 3.27 -11.17 -9.08
CA ARG A 155 4.03 -12.36 -8.73
C ARG A 155 5.20 -12.48 -9.70
N ILE A 156 6.44 -12.46 -9.19
CA ILE A 156 7.65 -12.55 -10.01
C ILE A 156 7.98 -14.01 -10.34
N GLY A 157 7.85 -14.90 -9.35
CA GLY A 157 8.19 -16.32 -9.52
C GLY A 157 8.85 -16.92 -8.28
N SER A 158 9.55 -18.04 -8.46
CA SER A 158 10.28 -18.69 -7.39
C SER A 158 11.54 -17.90 -7.04
N ALA A 159 11.83 -17.77 -5.74
CA ALA A 159 13.02 -17.12 -5.23
C ALA A 159 13.53 -17.87 -3.99
N PRO A 160 14.84 -17.83 -3.70
CA PRO A 160 15.35 -18.45 -2.49
C PRO A 160 14.80 -17.74 -1.26
N TYR A 161 14.19 -18.48 -0.34
CA TYR A 161 13.70 -17.97 0.92
C TYR A 161 14.71 -18.29 2.04
N ARG A 162 15.23 -17.25 2.68
CA ARG A 162 16.05 -17.38 3.90
C ARG A 162 15.15 -17.10 5.10
N GLY A 163 14.67 -18.18 5.74
CA GLY A 163 13.88 -18.06 6.97
C GLY A 163 14.64 -17.34 8.07
N SER A 164 13.94 -16.55 8.84
CA SER A 164 14.45 -15.96 10.08
C SER A 164 14.79 -17.11 11.06
N GLY A 165 16.06 -17.26 11.44
CA GLY A 165 16.50 -18.28 12.38
C GLY A 165 17.37 -19.41 11.79
N SER A 166 17.77 -19.33 10.53
CA SER A 166 18.80 -20.22 9.99
C SER A 166 20.11 -19.99 10.73
N SER A 167 20.52 -20.96 11.58
CA SER A 167 21.82 -20.92 12.21
C SER A 167 22.91 -20.82 11.14
N VAL A 168 23.89 -19.96 11.34
CA VAL A 168 25.04 -19.77 10.45
C VAL A 168 25.78 -21.11 10.18
N LYS A 169 25.66 -22.08 11.08
CA LYS A 169 26.21 -23.44 10.94
C LYS A 169 25.55 -24.31 9.87
N LYS A 170 24.33 -23.99 9.41
CA LYS A 170 23.64 -24.73 8.35
C LYS A 170 23.82 -24.13 6.95
N GLY A 171 24.62 -23.08 6.81
CA GLY A 171 24.74 -22.31 5.58
C GLY A 171 25.42 -22.99 4.40
N ALA A 172 26.09 -24.12 4.61
CA ALA A 172 26.88 -24.77 3.54
C ALA A 172 26.09 -25.79 2.69
N ASN A 173 24.96 -26.32 3.20
CA ASN A 173 24.20 -27.37 2.51
C ASN A 173 22.69 -27.09 2.42
N ASN A 174 22.25 -25.85 2.63
CA ASN A 174 20.85 -25.52 2.43
C ASN A 174 20.60 -25.28 0.94
N THR A 175 20.20 -26.31 0.22
CA THR A 175 19.28 -26.20 -0.90
C THR A 175 18.09 -25.42 -0.35
N GLY A 176 18.10 -24.10 -0.59
CA GLY A 176 17.24 -23.14 0.09
C GLY A 176 15.79 -23.54 -0.04
N ASN A 177 15.02 -23.36 1.01
CA ASN A 177 13.57 -23.45 0.94
C ASN A 177 13.12 -22.55 -0.19
N ASP A 178 12.41 -23.10 -1.15
CA ASP A 178 11.83 -22.34 -2.25
C ASP A 178 10.79 -21.38 -1.69
N GLY A 179 10.93 -20.14 -2.03
CA GLY A 179 9.95 -19.09 -1.77
C GLY A 179 9.24 -18.65 -3.02
N MET A 180 8.22 -17.85 -2.83
CA MET A 180 7.51 -17.13 -3.87
C MET A 180 7.75 -15.65 -3.71
N ALA A 181 8.30 -15.01 -4.75
CA ALA A 181 8.59 -13.59 -4.77
C ALA A 181 7.43 -12.80 -5.39
N TYR A 182 7.11 -11.71 -4.72
CA TYR A 182 6.14 -10.72 -5.15
C TYR A 182 6.81 -9.35 -5.21
N ARG A 183 6.49 -8.56 -6.22
CA ARG A 183 6.88 -7.16 -6.29
C ARG A 183 5.66 -6.31 -6.03
N VAL A 184 5.81 -5.39 -5.10
CA VAL A 184 4.81 -4.40 -4.72
C VAL A 184 5.23 -3.07 -5.30
N TYR A 185 4.34 -2.45 -6.03
CA TYR A 185 4.47 -1.11 -6.57
C TYR A 185 3.51 -0.21 -5.83
N GLY A 186 4.03 0.85 -5.22
CA GLY A 186 3.25 1.79 -4.43
C GLY A 186 3.44 3.22 -4.90
N CYS A 187 2.36 4.00 -4.94
CA CYS A 187 2.39 5.40 -5.30
C CYS A 187 1.64 6.25 -4.29
N GLY A 188 2.28 7.34 -3.86
CA GLY A 188 1.61 8.48 -3.27
C GLY A 188 1.28 9.49 -4.37
N ILE A 189 0.07 10.01 -4.34
CA ILE A 189 -0.42 10.97 -5.34
C ILE A 189 -1.06 12.14 -4.62
N LYS A 190 -0.54 13.35 -4.83
CA LYS A 190 -1.20 14.59 -4.47
C LYS A 190 -2.03 15.05 -5.66
N LYS A 191 -3.35 15.11 -5.49
CA LYS A 191 -4.29 15.52 -6.54
C LYS A 191 -4.49 17.04 -6.49
N GLU A 192 -3.83 17.74 -7.36
CA GLU A 192 -4.01 19.18 -7.62
C GLU A 192 -3.96 19.44 -9.12
N LYS A 193 -3.96 20.72 -9.53
CA LYS A 193 -3.87 21.13 -10.94
C LYS A 193 -2.63 20.51 -11.60
N ASP A 194 -1.49 20.49 -10.86
CA ASP A 194 -0.26 19.80 -11.26
C ASP A 194 -0.06 18.63 -10.29
N PRO A 195 -0.44 17.40 -10.67
CA PRO A 195 -0.36 16.26 -9.78
C PRO A 195 1.09 15.89 -9.47
N MET A 196 1.40 15.77 -8.18
CA MET A 196 2.67 15.22 -7.73
C MET A 196 2.53 13.73 -7.49
N VAL A 197 3.47 12.95 -7.98
CA VAL A 197 3.50 11.48 -7.80
C VAL A 197 4.85 11.06 -7.28
N VAL A 198 4.85 10.25 -6.24
CA VAL A 198 6.03 9.54 -5.75
C VAL A 198 5.75 8.05 -5.93
N ALA A 199 6.64 7.37 -6.64
CA ALA A 199 6.55 5.94 -6.94
C ALA A 199 7.66 5.18 -6.24
N LEU A 200 7.29 4.12 -5.53
CA LEU A 200 8.20 3.25 -4.77
C LEU A 200 7.93 1.79 -5.11
N GLU A 201 8.95 0.95 -5.00
CA GLU A 201 8.78 -0.49 -5.16
C GLU A 201 9.46 -1.27 -4.03
N SER A 202 8.92 -2.44 -3.73
CA SER A 202 9.52 -3.39 -2.81
C SER A 202 9.35 -4.83 -3.30
N VAL A 203 10.16 -5.74 -2.77
CA VAL A 203 10.07 -7.17 -3.06
C VAL A 203 9.87 -7.95 -1.77
N VAL A 204 8.82 -8.76 -1.75
CA VAL A 204 8.48 -9.65 -0.64
C VAL A 204 8.68 -11.10 -1.07
N VAL A 205 9.41 -11.88 -0.31
CA VAL A 205 9.57 -13.33 -0.56
C VAL A 205 8.89 -14.09 0.58
N LEU A 206 7.94 -14.93 0.23
CA LEU A 206 7.20 -15.78 1.16
C LEU A 206 7.61 -17.24 0.97
N PRO A 207 7.66 -18.05 2.03
CA PRO A 207 7.92 -19.48 1.90
C PRO A 207 6.76 -20.16 1.15
N LYS A 208 7.10 -21.20 0.37
CA LYS A 208 6.11 -22.07 -0.26
C LYS A 208 5.57 -23.10 0.73
#